data_f6dbcc069ef6740bb6a320666c76a9bf
#
_entry.id   f6dbcc069ef6740bb6a320666c76a9bf
#
_cell.length_a   1.000
_cell.length_b   1.000
_cell.length_c   1.000
_cell.angle_alpha   90.00
_cell.angle_beta   90.00
_cell.angle_gamma   90.00
#
_symmetry.space_group_name_H-M   'P 1'
#
loop_
_entity.id
_entity.type
_entity.pdbx_description
1 polymer ?
#
loop_
_entity_poly.entity_id
_entity_poly.type
_entity_poly.pdbx_seq_one_letter_code
_entity_poly.pdbx_strand_id
1 'polypeptide(L)'
;TMVAFLLEEVGLTLNDLDKFYVAGAFGVHLDIESAVTIGMYPDLPREKFECPGNSSLKGAYKLLTDRNLLSEIDDIVEKINYIGLEDAKDFIEKMRAASFLPHTNIDNYPTVKQKLLERGLL
;
A
#
# COMPACT_ATOMS: atom_id res chain seq x y z
N THR A 1 -6.13 5.18 2.26
CA THR A 1 -7.50 4.98 1.69
C THR A 1 -7.50 3.88 0.65
N MET A 2 -6.74 4.00 -0.46
CA MET A 2 -6.77 3.05 -1.60
C MET A 2 -6.50 1.61 -1.18
N VAL A 3 -5.47 1.36 -0.39
CA VAL A 3 -5.11 -0.01 0.06
C VAL A 3 -6.25 -0.64 0.87
N ALA A 4 -6.79 0.09 1.86
CA ALA A 4 -7.90 -0.41 2.67
C ALA A 4 -9.14 -0.71 1.82
N PHE A 5 -9.48 0.19 0.89
CA PHE A 5 -10.58 0.00 -0.03
C PHE A 5 -10.40 -1.26 -0.89
N LEU A 6 -9.26 -1.42 -1.55
CA LEU A 6 -9.00 -2.59 -2.40
C LEU A 6 -9.03 -3.92 -1.63
N LEU A 7 -8.53 -3.94 -0.41
CA LEU A 7 -8.57 -5.13 0.43
C LEU A 7 -10.01 -5.51 0.80
N GLU A 8 -10.83 -4.53 1.18
CA GLU A 8 -12.24 -4.77 1.51
C GLU A 8 -13.02 -5.31 0.31
N GLU A 9 -12.80 -4.76 -0.89
CA GLU A 9 -13.48 -5.23 -2.12
C GLU A 9 -13.19 -6.70 -2.45
N VAL A 10 -12.04 -7.21 -2.03
CA VAL A 10 -11.67 -8.63 -2.21
C VAL A 10 -11.85 -9.46 -0.94
N GLY A 11 -12.46 -8.90 0.10
CA GLY A 11 -12.74 -9.59 1.37
C GLY A 11 -11.50 -9.86 2.23
N LEU A 12 -10.43 -9.07 2.05
CA LEU A 12 -9.19 -9.17 2.80
C LEU A 12 -9.02 -8.00 3.77
N THR A 13 -8.11 -8.18 4.71
CA THR A 13 -7.68 -7.18 5.69
C THR A 13 -6.17 -6.91 5.59
N LEU A 14 -5.69 -5.89 6.27
CA LEU A 14 -4.25 -5.61 6.36
C LEU A 14 -3.45 -6.76 7.00
N ASN A 15 -4.08 -7.55 7.86
CA ASN A 15 -3.42 -8.70 8.50
C ASN A 15 -3.14 -9.84 7.53
N ASP A 16 -3.92 -9.96 6.47
CA ASP A 16 -3.80 -10.99 5.45
C ASP A 16 -2.66 -10.71 4.46
N LEU A 17 -2.06 -9.51 4.52
CA LEU A 17 -0.93 -9.16 3.66
C LEU A 17 0.37 -9.79 4.17
N ASP A 18 1.03 -10.56 3.31
CA ASP A 18 2.39 -11.06 3.56
C ASP A 18 3.44 -9.98 3.30
N LYS A 19 3.27 -9.21 2.23
CA LYS A 19 4.21 -8.19 1.77
C LYS A 19 3.49 -6.93 1.28
N PHE A 20 4.14 -5.80 1.46
CA PHE A 20 3.72 -4.50 0.97
C PHE A 20 4.85 -3.88 0.13
N TYR A 21 4.69 -3.88 -1.18
CA TYR A 21 5.70 -3.39 -2.10
C TYR A 21 5.54 -1.89 -2.38
N VAL A 22 6.60 -1.13 -2.17
CA VAL A 22 6.67 0.30 -2.50
C VAL A 22 7.71 0.50 -3.60
N ALA A 23 7.25 0.51 -4.85
CA ALA A 23 8.12 0.65 -6.01
C ALA A 23 8.42 2.12 -6.36
N GLY A 24 9.45 2.33 -7.16
CA GLY A 24 9.87 3.63 -7.65
C GLY A 24 10.68 4.46 -6.65
N ALA A 25 10.81 5.76 -6.90
CA ALA A 25 11.61 6.68 -6.11
C ALA A 25 11.11 6.80 -4.66
N PHE A 26 9.80 6.79 -4.46
CA PHE A 26 9.22 6.84 -3.12
C PHE A 26 9.66 5.67 -2.24
N GLY A 27 9.65 4.45 -2.77
CA GLY A 27 10.11 3.28 -2.03
C GLY A 27 11.59 3.30 -1.67
N VAL A 28 12.41 4.03 -2.43
CA VAL A 28 13.86 4.10 -2.21
C VAL A 28 14.25 5.21 -1.22
N HIS A 29 13.52 6.34 -1.25
CA HIS A 29 13.94 7.56 -0.56
C HIS A 29 13.08 7.91 0.66
N LEU A 30 11.86 7.38 0.76
CA LEU A 30 11.01 7.63 1.92
C LEU A 30 11.40 6.70 3.09
N ASP A 31 11.51 7.30 4.27
CA ASP A 31 11.59 6.55 5.51
C ASP A 31 10.22 5.94 5.84
N ILE A 32 10.18 4.60 5.91
CA ILE A 32 8.94 3.85 6.14
C ILE A 32 8.30 4.25 7.47
N GLU A 33 9.10 4.46 8.50
CA GLU A 33 8.60 4.82 9.83
C GLU A 33 7.90 6.18 9.82
N SER A 34 8.49 7.15 9.16
CA SER A 34 7.90 8.48 8.95
C SER A 34 6.62 8.40 8.11
N ALA A 35 6.63 7.61 7.03
CA ALA A 35 5.49 7.43 6.15
C ALA A 35 4.29 6.78 6.87
N VAL A 36 4.52 5.79 7.73
CA VAL A 36 3.50 5.20 8.59
C VAL A 36 3.01 6.22 9.64
N THR A 37 3.94 6.96 10.25
CA THR A 37 3.60 7.94 11.30
C THR A 37 2.63 9.01 10.81
N ILE A 38 2.77 9.45 9.56
CA ILE A 38 1.84 10.42 8.96
C ILE A 38 0.62 9.80 8.28
N GLY A 39 0.50 8.46 8.28
CA GLY A 39 -0.62 7.76 7.66
C GLY A 39 -0.54 7.61 6.14
N MET A 40 0.63 7.85 5.53
CA MET A 40 0.85 7.65 4.10
C MET A 40 0.84 6.17 3.74
N TYR A 41 1.44 5.33 4.58
CA TYR A 41 1.41 3.87 4.48
C TYR A 41 0.59 3.26 5.62
N PRO A 42 0.01 2.08 5.43
CA PRO A 42 -0.70 1.38 6.49
C PRO A 42 0.24 0.99 7.65
N ASP A 43 -0.31 0.90 8.84
CA ASP A 43 0.46 0.50 10.03
C ASP A 43 0.64 -1.01 10.09
N LEU A 44 1.59 -1.51 9.30
CA LEU A 44 1.99 -2.91 9.21
C LEU A 44 3.34 -3.13 9.92
N PRO A 45 3.64 -4.38 10.33
CA PRO A 45 4.99 -4.76 10.72
C PRO A 45 6.02 -4.33 9.67
N ARG A 46 7.10 -3.68 10.07
CA ARG A 46 8.05 -3.03 9.15
C ARG A 46 8.77 -4.01 8.23
N GLU A 47 8.92 -5.26 8.68
CA GLU A 47 9.47 -6.37 7.90
C GLU A 47 8.59 -6.81 6.70
N LYS A 48 7.32 -6.40 6.68
CA LYS A 48 6.43 -6.64 5.54
C LYS A 48 6.66 -5.66 4.37
N PHE A 49 7.35 -4.55 4.62
CA PHE A 49 7.64 -3.58 3.57
C PHE A 49 8.84 -4.00 2.74
N GLU A 50 8.67 -4.01 1.43
CA GLU A 50 9.75 -4.23 0.46
C GLU A 50 9.81 -3.10 -0.57
N CYS A 51 11.02 -2.58 -0.78
CA CYS A 51 11.28 -1.47 -1.70
C CYS A 51 12.09 -1.98 -2.91
N PRO A 52 11.44 -2.51 -3.95
CA PRO A 52 12.13 -3.11 -5.10
C PRO A 52 12.86 -2.07 -6.00
N GLY A 53 12.71 -0.78 -5.71
CA GLY A 53 13.25 0.30 -6.53
C GLY A 53 12.47 0.45 -7.84
N ASN A 54 13.16 0.71 -8.96
CA ASN A 54 12.52 0.88 -10.26
C ASN A 54 12.08 -0.48 -10.84
N SER A 55 10.91 -0.94 -10.46
CA SER A 55 10.35 -2.22 -10.91
C SER A 55 9.97 -2.22 -12.39
N SER A 56 9.53 -1.08 -12.93
CA SER A 56 9.21 -0.94 -14.36
C SER A 56 10.45 -1.15 -15.24
N LEU A 57 11.57 -0.53 -14.87
CA LEU A 57 12.82 -0.73 -15.60
C LEU A 57 13.33 -2.17 -15.49
N LYS A 58 13.23 -2.77 -14.29
CA LYS A 58 13.60 -4.17 -14.07
C LYS A 58 12.74 -5.13 -14.90
N GLY A 59 11.43 -4.87 -15.00
CA GLY A 59 10.51 -5.63 -15.83
C GLY A 59 10.87 -5.52 -17.32
N ALA A 60 11.08 -4.31 -17.83
CA ALA A 60 11.49 -4.07 -19.20
C ALA A 60 12.83 -4.77 -19.54
N TYR A 61 13.81 -4.71 -18.64
CA TYR A 61 15.09 -5.39 -18.81
C TYR A 61 14.91 -6.92 -18.89
N LYS A 62 14.10 -7.50 -18.01
CA LYS A 62 13.80 -8.94 -18.05
C LYS A 62 13.20 -9.35 -19.39
N LEU A 63 12.23 -8.60 -19.92
CA LEU A 63 11.62 -8.87 -21.22
C LEU A 63 12.60 -8.77 -22.38
N LEU A 64 13.53 -7.85 -22.34
CA LEU A 64 14.59 -7.72 -23.36
C LEU A 64 15.53 -8.92 -23.36
N THR A 65 15.77 -9.52 -22.20
CA THR A 65 16.71 -10.63 -22.03
C THR A 65 16.06 -12.00 -22.17
N ASP A 66 14.76 -12.12 -21.92
CA ASP A 66 14.01 -13.37 -22.03
C ASP A 66 12.63 -13.15 -22.66
N ARG A 67 12.50 -13.58 -23.93
CA ARG A 67 11.23 -13.45 -24.67
C ARG A 67 10.14 -14.41 -24.19
N ASN A 68 10.49 -15.48 -23.46
CA ASN A 68 9.48 -16.42 -22.96
C ASN A 68 8.56 -15.76 -21.92
N LEU A 69 9.03 -14.66 -21.28
CA LEU A 69 8.24 -13.88 -20.33
C LEU A 69 7.04 -13.16 -20.99
N LEU A 70 6.99 -13.07 -22.33
CA LEU A 70 5.84 -12.45 -22.98
C LEU A 70 4.55 -13.24 -22.72
N SER A 71 4.62 -14.57 -22.73
CA SER A 71 3.44 -15.40 -22.42
C SER A 71 3.01 -15.26 -20.94
N GLU A 72 3.95 -15.09 -20.03
CA GLU A 72 3.62 -14.83 -18.61
C GLU A 72 2.91 -13.49 -18.43
N ILE A 73 3.26 -12.48 -19.24
CA ILE A 73 2.58 -11.17 -19.20
C ILE A 73 1.16 -11.30 -19.69
N ASP A 74 0.92 -12.02 -20.79
CA ASP A 74 -0.42 -12.25 -21.31
C ASP A 74 -1.29 -12.93 -20.23
N ASP A 75 -0.77 -13.95 -19.56
CA ASP A 75 -1.44 -14.63 -18.44
C ASP A 75 -1.73 -13.68 -17.26
N ILE A 76 -0.83 -12.74 -16.96
CA ILE A 76 -1.02 -11.74 -15.91
C ILE A 76 -2.11 -10.75 -16.32
N VAL A 77 -2.06 -10.24 -17.56
CA VAL A 77 -3.03 -9.27 -18.07
C VAL A 77 -4.45 -9.84 -18.05
N GLU A 78 -4.63 -11.10 -18.39
CA GLU A 78 -5.93 -11.77 -18.34
C GLU A 78 -6.50 -11.90 -16.91
N LYS A 79 -5.64 -11.88 -15.90
CA LYS A 79 -6.04 -11.95 -14.48
C LYS A 79 -6.28 -10.60 -13.83
N ILE A 80 -5.94 -9.50 -14.51
CA ILE A 80 -6.14 -8.15 -13.96
C ILE A 80 -7.63 -7.81 -13.93
N ASN A 81 -8.14 -7.53 -12.74
CA ASN A 81 -9.49 -7.01 -12.55
C ASN A 81 -9.42 -5.51 -12.25
N TYR A 82 -10.18 -4.73 -12.99
CA TYR A 82 -10.35 -3.31 -12.71
C TYR A 82 -11.45 -3.10 -11.67
N ILE A 83 -11.16 -2.32 -10.63
CA ILE A 83 -12.12 -1.91 -9.62
C ILE A 83 -12.31 -0.40 -9.75
N GLY A 84 -13.51 0.03 -10.17
CA GLY A 84 -13.86 1.44 -10.31
C GLY A 84 -14.09 2.09 -8.95
N LEU A 85 -13.44 3.22 -8.69
CA LEU A 85 -13.63 3.98 -7.45
C LEU A 85 -14.92 4.79 -7.45
N GLU A 86 -15.45 5.08 -8.63
CA GLU A 86 -16.69 5.82 -8.84
C GLU A 86 -17.92 5.09 -8.29
N ASP A 87 -17.89 3.77 -8.26
CA ASP A 87 -18.97 2.92 -7.76
C ASP A 87 -18.87 2.61 -6.26
N ALA A 88 -17.78 3.03 -5.63
CA ALA A 88 -17.48 2.76 -4.23
C ALA A 88 -18.30 3.67 -3.29
N LYS A 89 -19.37 3.13 -2.71
CA LYS A 89 -20.30 3.88 -1.85
C LYS A 89 -19.63 4.63 -0.71
N ASP A 90 -18.58 4.04 -0.11
CA ASP A 90 -17.94 4.58 1.09
C ASP A 90 -16.55 5.20 0.82
N PHE A 91 -16.13 5.25 -0.45
CA PHE A 91 -14.79 5.74 -0.79
C PHE A 91 -14.53 7.18 -0.35
N ILE A 92 -15.51 8.07 -0.53
CA ILE A 92 -15.39 9.48 -0.15
C ILE A 92 -15.29 9.63 1.37
N GLU A 93 -16.03 8.84 2.14
CA GLU A 93 -15.95 8.87 3.60
C GLU A 93 -14.60 8.37 4.10
N LYS A 94 -14.10 7.27 3.54
CA LYS A 94 -12.75 6.74 3.81
C LYS A 94 -11.65 7.73 3.43
N MET A 95 -11.80 8.42 2.32
CA MET A 95 -10.88 9.47 1.89
C MET A 95 -10.86 10.65 2.86
N ARG A 96 -12.02 11.09 3.32
CA ARG A 96 -12.11 12.15 4.34
C ARG A 96 -11.47 11.72 5.66
N ALA A 97 -11.72 10.50 6.11
CA ALA A 97 -11.12 9.97 7.33
C ALA A 97 -9.59 9.90 7.25
N ALA A 98 -9.05 9.56 6.08
CA ALA A 98 -7.61 9.49 5.81
C ALA A 98 -6.98 10.85 5.49
N SER A 99 -7.75 11.94 5.41
CA SER A 99 -7.20 13.31 5.22
C SER A 99 -6.60 13.91 6.49
N PHE A 100 -6.78 13.27 7.63
CA PHE A 100 -6.16 13.64 8.90
C PHE A 100 -4.90 12.80 9.14
N LEU A 101 -3.92 13.35 9.84
CA LEU A 101 -2.62 12.70 10.07
C LEU A 101 -2.57 12.06 11.47
N PRO A 102 -2.36 10.74 11.54
CA PRO A 102 -2.31 9.76 10.46
C PRO A 102 -3.69 9.39 9.90
N HIS A 103 -4.75 9.49 10.71
CA HIS A 103 -6.12 9.11 10.36
C HIS A 103 -7.10 9.65 11.41
N THR A 104 -8.36 9.94 11.04
CA THR A 104 -9.40 10.35 12.00
C THR A 104 -9.58 9.30 13.11
N ASN A 105 -9.58 8.02 12.76
CA ASN A 105 -9.56 6.93 13.73
C ASN A 105 -8.12 6.45 13.95
N ILE A 106 -7.51 6.87 15.07
CA ILE A 106 -6.13 6.52 15.43
C ILE A 106 -5.95 5.03 15.73
N ASP A 107 -7.01 4.29 16.01
CA ASP A 107 -6.94 2.84 16.26
C ASP A 107 -6.50 2.05 15.00
N ASN A 108 -6.65 2.64 13.81
CA ASN A 108 -6.11 2.08 12.57
C ASN A 108 -4.57 2.16 12.50
N TYR A 109 -3.94 2.90 13.43
CA TYR A 109 -2.50 3.10 13.52
C TYR A 109 -2.01 2.80 14.94
N PRO A 110 -2.04 1.54 15.38
CA PRO A 110 -1.75 1.17 16.77
C PRO A 110 -0.33 1.51 17.20
N THR A 111 0.68 1.37 16.31
CA THR A 111 2.06 1.72 16.66
C THR A 111 2.26 3.22 16.79
N VAL A 112 1.57 4.01 15.98
CA VAL A 112 1.59 5.48 16.07
C VAL A 112 0.84 5.94 17.32
N LYS A 113 -0.32 5.35 17.60
CA LYS A 113 -1.10 5.63 18.83
C LYS A 113 -0.26 5.42 20.07
N GLN A 114 0.46 4.31 20.16
CA GLN A 114 1.33 4.02 21.28
C GLN A 114 2.42 5.10 21.46
N LYS A 115 3.09 5.50 20.38
CA LYS A 115 4.12 6.57 20.43
C LYS A 115 3.55 7.91 20.89
N LEU A 116 2.34 8.24 20.50
CA LEU A 116 1.69 9.48 20.92
C LEU A 116 1.35 9.45 22.41
N LEU A 117 0.87 8.31 22.92
CA LEU A 117 0.61 8.10 24.35
C LEU A 117 1.91 8.23 25.19
N GLU A 118 3.00 7.61 24.75
CA GLU A 118 4.31 7.69 25.41
C GLU A 118 4.85 9.14 25.47
N ARG A 119 4.46 9.97 24.53
CA ARG A 119 4.83 11.40 24.46
C ARG A 119 3.84 12.33 25.17
N GLY A 120 2.74 11.81 25.70
CA GLY A 120 1.69 12.61 26.34
C GLY A 120 0.91 13.50 25.38
N LEU A 121 0.76 13.07 24.12
CA LEU A 121 0.07 13.81 23.05
C LEU A 121 -1.35 13.27 22.78
N LEU A 122 -1.74 12.20 23.45
CA LEU A 122 -3.09 11.63 23.49
C LEU A 122 -3.51 11.44 24.94
#